data_4bd1d0408119b4b743b402ded337bb1d
#
_entry.id   4bd1d0408119b4b743b402ded337bb1d
#
_cell.length_a   1.000
_cell.length_b   1.000
_cell.length_c   1.000
_cell.angle_alpha   90.00
_cell.angle_beta   90.00
_cell.angle_gamma   90.00
#
_symmetry.space_group_name_H-M   'P 1'
#
loop_
_entity.id
_entity.type
_entity.pdbx_description
1 polymer ?
#
loop_
_entity_poly.entity_id
_entity_poly.type
_entity_poly.pdbx_seq_one_letter_code
_entity_poly.pdbx_strand_id
1 'polypeptide(L)'
;MSKPQDKAASKGARTAKKGDGWKSNLLTIGGALLLALFIRVTLFEAFAIDGPSMEPTLLDGDRVVVAKYPFGLFLPFTHEAAFNWGGPAPGDVIILHSPADNEDIVKRVIGVGGDEILIRDGKISRNAEV
;
A
#
# COMPACT_ATOMS: atom_id res chain seq x y z
N MET A 1 -28.03 -63.13 39.99
CA MET A 1 -27.64 -63.53 38.62
C MET A 1 -27.92 -62.35 37.74
N SER A 2 -26.94 -61.59 37.44
CA SER A 2 -26.92 -60.60 36.32
C SER A 2 -25.54 -60.08 36.19
N LYS A 3 -24.94 -60.28 35.03
CA LYS A 3 -23.59 -60.04 34.62
C LYS A 3 -23.39 -58.50 34.23
N PRO A 4 -22.41 -57.81 34.70
CA PRO A 4 -22.13 -56.48 34.18
C PRO A 4 -21.28 -56.59 32.88
N GLN A 5 -21.69 -55.85 31.90
CA GLN A 5 -20.99 -55.71 30.63
C GLN A 5 -19.90 -54.65 30.75
N ASP A 6 -18.68 -55.07 30.55
CA ASP A 6 -17.50 -54.19 30.34
C ASP A 6 -17.61 -53.48 28.99
N LYS A 7 -17.78 -52.15 29.02
CA LYS A 7 -17.55 -51.29 27.87
C LYS A 7 -16.09 -50.89 27.84
N ALA A 8 -15.33 -51.59 27.06
CA ALA A 8 -13.97 -51.17 26.68
C ALA A 8 -14.02 -49.87 25.89
N ALA A 9 -13.58 -48.78 26.51
CA ALA A 9 -13.34 -47.51 25.85
C ALA A 9 -12.08 -47.61 25.00
N SER A 10 -12.27 -47.71 23.71
CA SER A 10 -11.22 -47.60 22.72
C SER A 10 -10.67 -46.18 22.77
N LYS A 11 -9.54 -45.98 23.44
CA LYS A 11 -8.70 -44.80 23.32
C LYS A 11 -8.00 -44.82 21.97
N GLY A 12 -8.58 -44.11 20.99
CA GLY A 12 -7.90 -43.79 19.76
C GLY A 12 -6.64 -42.96 20.05
N ALA A 13 -5.53 -43.61 20.04
CA ALA A 13 -4.20 -42.94 20.09
C ALA A 13 -4.04 -42.06 18.84
N ARG A 14 -4.25 -40.77 19.00
CA ARG A 14 -3.79 -39.79 18.03
C ARG A 14 -2.25 -39.79 18.08
N THR A 15 -1.65 -40.54 17.20
CA THR A 15 -0.22 -40.45 16.93
C THR A 15 0.06 -39.03 16.42
N ALA A 16 0.50 -38.17 17.32
CA ALA A 16 1.10 -36.89 16.95
C ALA A 16 2.38 -37.20 16.16
N LYS A 17 2.35 -36.96 14.88
CA LYS A 17 3.48 -37.04 13.96
C LYS A 17 4.49 -35.95 14.35
N LYS A 18 5.36 -36.26 15.32
CA LYS A 18 6.41 -35.42 15.88
C LYS A 18 7.65 -35.56 15.00
N GLY A 19 7.66 -34.90 13.87
CA GLY A 19 8.82 -34.99 12.98
C GLY A 19 9.13 -33.78 12.13
N ASP A 20 8.13 -33.07 11.66
CA ASP A 20 8.33 -31.98 10.68
C ASP A 20 7.78 -30.60 11.13
N GLY A 21 7.35 -30.47 12.36
CA GLY A 21 6.68 -29.27 12.85
C GLY A 21 7.54 -28.00 12.77
N TRP A 22 8.84 -28.10 12.98
CA TRP A 22 9.73 -26.95 12.93
C TRP A 22 9.98 -26.46 11.51
N LYS A 23 10.12 -27.36 10.54
CA LYS A 23 10.26 -27.01 9.12
C LYS A 23 8.97 -26.41 8.58
N SER A 24 7.83 -26.99 8.95
CA SER A 24 6.52 -26.44 8.60
C SER A 24 6.31 -25.05 9.21
N ASN A 25 6.67 -24.84 10.46
CA ASN A 25 6.60 -23.54 11.11
C ASN A 25 7.55 -22.52 10.48
N LEU A 26 8.78 -22.91 10.14
CA LEU A 26 9.73 -22.06 9.42
C LEU A 26 9.21 -21.65 8.06
N LEU A 27 8.61 -22.58 7.31
CA LEU A 27 8.01 -22.28 6.00
C LEU A 27 6.83 -21.34 6.13
N THR A 28 5.98 -21.54 7.13
CA THR A 28 4.82 -20.66 7.39
C THR A 28 5.26 -19.25 7.81
N ILE A 29 6.21 -19.15 8.74
CA ILE A 29 6.74 -17.86 9.20
C ILE A 29 7.49 -17.15 8.06
N GLY A 30 8.33 -17.88 7.31
CA GLY A 30 9.03 -17.34 6.15
C GLY A 30 8.06 -16.86 5.07
N GLY A 31 7.03 -17.63 4.76
CA GLY A 31 5.98 -17.24 3.81
C GLY A 31 5.19 -16.01 4.26
N ALA A 32 4.84 -15.95 5.55
CA ALA A 32 4.14 -14.79 6.11
C ALA A 32 5.01 -13.52 6.06
N LEU A 33 6.30 -13.63 6.38
CA LEU A 33 7.24 -12.50 6.30
C LEU A 33 7.43 -12.02 4.86
N LEU A 34 7.58 -12.94 3.91
CA LEU A 34 7.69 -12.61 2.48
C LEU A 34 6.42 -11.93 1.97
N LEU A 35 5.25 -12.44 2.35
CA LEU A 35 3.98 -11.83 1.99
C LEU A 35 3.84 -10.43 2.59
N ALA A 36 4.18 -10.25 3.87
CA ALA A 36 4.15 -8.95 4.52
C ALA A 36 5.12 -7.94 3.87
N LEU A 37 6.32 -8.39 3.51
CA LEU A 37 7.29 -7.58 2.80
C LEU A 37 6.79 -7.21 1.40
N PHE A 38 6.20 -8.16 0.68
CA PHE A 38 5.61 -7.93 -0.64
C PHE A 38 4.49 -6.88 -0.57
N ILE A 39 3.57 -7.02 0.38
CA ILE A 39 2.50 -6.04 0.63
C ILE A 39 3.11 -4.66 0.95
N ARG A 40 4.10 -4.61 1.83
CA ARG A 40 4.77 -3.37 2.24
C ARG A 40 5.39 -2.63 1.05
N VAL A 41 6.10 -3.35 0.17
CA VAL A 41 6.79 -2.75 -0.99
C VAL A 41 5.81 -2.34 -2.09
N THR A 42 4.72 -3.10 -2.27
CA THR A 42 3.76 -2.87 -3.35
C THR A 42 2.73 -1.78 -3.02
N LEU A 43 2.28 -1.71 -1.75
CA LEU A 43 1.19 -0.81 -1.37
C LEU A 43 1.66 0.51 -0.76
N PHE A 44 2.85 0.55 -0.16
CA PHE A 44 3.36 1.72 0.56
C PHE A 44 4.80 2.02 0.19
N GLU A 45 5.09 3.28 0.01
CA GLU A 45 6.44 3.78 -0.21
C GLU A 45 6.71 4.99 0.68
N ALA A 46 7.92 5.08 1.23
CA ALA A 46 8.34 6.19 2.05
C ALA A 46 9.22 7.13 1.22
N PHE A 47 8.84 8.40 1.19
CA PHE A 47 9.58 9.46 0.51
C PHE A 47 10.05 10.50 1.51
N ALA A 48 11.19 11.11 1.23
CA ALA A 48 11.61 12.35 1.87
C ALA A 48 11.16 13.51 0.99
N ILE A 49 10.62 14.56 1.62
CA ILE A 49 10.25 15.79 0.93
C ILE A 49 11.52 16.62 0.73
N ASP A 50 11.76 17.03 -0.49
CA ASP A 50 12.86 17.89 -0.87
C ASP A 50 12.33 19.17 -1.52
N GLY A 51 12.67 20.29 -0.90
CA GLY A 51 12.28 21.62 -1.33
C GLY A 51 10.96 22.18 -0.78
N PRO A 52 10.81 23.50 -0.82
CA PRO A 52 9.73 24.25 -0.14
C PRO A 52 8.44 24.34 -0.93
N SER A 53 8.32 23.68 -2.08
CA SER A 53 7.18 23.86 -3.02
C SER A 53 5.80 23.48 -2.46
N MET A 54 5.77 22.73 -1.35
CA MET A 54 4.53 22.27 -0.68
C MET A 54 4.33 22.89 0.69
N GLU A 55 5.15 23.86 1.07
CA GLU A 55 4.96 24.61 2.31
C GLU A 55 3.64 25.42 2.28
N PRO A 56 2.96 25.57 3.40
CA PRO A 56 3.25 25.00 4.74
C PRO A 56 2.69 23.59 4.96
N THR A 57 2.13 22.94 3.94
CA THR A 57 1.48 21.61 4.08
C THR A 57 2.50 20.51 4.36
N LEU A 58 3.62 20.54 3.69
CA LEU A 58 4.77 19.64 3.85
C LEU A 58 6.02 20.50 3.92
N LEU A 59 6.86 20.23 4.89
CA LEU A 59 8.11 20.96 5.10
C LEU A 59 9.28 20.20 4.45
N ASP A 60 10.28 20.95 4.07
CA ASP A 60 11.54 20.39 3.59
C ASP A 60 12.15 19.46 4.65
N GLY A 61 12.56 18.25 4.25
CA GLY A 61 13.06 17.21 5.14
C GLY A 61 12.00 16.32 5.80
N ASP A 62 10.71 16.60 5.62
CA ASP A 62 9.65 15.72 6.11
C ASP A 62 9.72 14.34 5.46
N ARG A 63 9.32 13.32 6.22
CA ARG A 63 9.17 11.96 5.70
C ARG A 63 7.70 11.59 5.63
N VAL A 64 7.25 11.26 4.43
CA VAL A 64 5.86 10.88 4.16
C VAL A 64 5.77 9.43 3.73
N VAL A 65 4.67 8.79 4.09
CA VAL A 65 4.34 7.45 3.59
C VAL A 65 3.23 7.60 2.58
N VAL A 66 3.51 7.18 1.37
CA VAL A 66 2.59 7.25 0.24
C VAL A 66 1.89 5.93 0.05
N ALA A 67 0.57 5.99 -0.08
CA ALA A 67 -0.25 4.84 -0.46
C ALA A 67 -0.31 4.77 -1.99
N LYS A 68 0.16 3.67 -2.55
CA LYS A 68 0.14 3.43 -4.01
C LYS A 68 -1.19 2.87 -4.52
N TYR A 69 -1.88 2.11 -3.66
CA TYR A 69 -3.09 1.38 -4.02
C TYR A 69 -4.33 2.22 -4.42
N PRO A 70 -4.48 3.53 -4.07
CA PRO A 70 -5.68 4.27 -4.42
C PRO A 70 -5.91 4.40 -5.93
N PHE A 71 -4.86 4.42 -6.72
CA PHE A 71 -4.94 4.67 -8.16
C PHE A 71 -4.67 3.43 -9.01
N GLY A 72 -4.08 2.40 -8.43
CA GLY A 72 -3.73 1.20 -9.17
C GLY A 72 -2.84 0.24 -8.37
N LEU A 73 -2.49 -0.85 -9.00
CA LEU A 73 -1.50 -1.79 -8.50
C LEU A 73 -0.19 -1.57 -9.26
N PHE A 74 0.81 -1.08 -8.57
CA PHE A 74 2.13 -0.84 -9.14
C PHE A 74 3.04 -2.04 -8.91
N LEU A 75 3.80 -2.38 -9.92
CA LEU A 75 4.81 -3.42 -9.78
C LEU A 75 5.96 -2.92 -8.90
N PRO A 76 6.49 -3.77 -8.01
CA PRO A 76 7.66 -3.41 -7.23
C PRO A 76 8.83 -3.07 -8.16
N PHE A 77 9.57 -2.02 -7.81
CA PHE A 77 10.73 -1.52 -8.55
C PHE A 77 10.46 -0.91 -9.93
N THR A 78 9.20 -0.67 -10.29
CA THR A 78 8.83 0.04 -11.53
C THR A 78 7.87 1.18 -11.21
N HIS A 79 7.83 2.18 -12.10
CA HIS A 79 6.85 3.27 -12.02
C HIS A 79 5.59 2.96 -12.85
N GLU A 80 5.50 1.75 -13.41
CA GLU A 80 4.38 1.33 -14.23
C GLU A 80 3.32 0.63 -13.40
N ALA A 81 2.06 1.00 -13.64
CA ALA A 81 0.92 0.33 -13.05
C ALA A 81 0.59 -0.95 -13.83
N ALA A 82 0.55 -2.09 -13.13
CA ALA A 82 0.05 -3.34 -13.71
C ALA A 82 -1.46 -3.25 -13.98
N PHE A 83 -2.18 -2.57 -13.09
CA PHE A 83 -3.61 -2.26 -13.22
C PHE A 83 -3.86 -0.86 -12.70
N ASN A 84 -4.69 -0.09 -13.43
CA ASN A 84 -5.12 1.24 -13.04
C ASN A 84 -6.65 1.24 -12.94
N TRP A 85 -7.20 1.67 -11.80
CA TRP A 85 -8.65 1.74 -11.56
C TRP A 85 -9.15 3.11 -11.15
N GLY A 86 -8.28 4.11 -11.13
CA GLY A 86 -8.66 5.47 -10.80
C GLY A 86 -7.56 6.48 -11.06
N GLY A 87 -7.88 7.75 -10.81
CA GLY A 87 -6.95 8.86 -10.88
C GLY A 87 -7.11 9.79 -9.69
N PRO A 88 -6.15 10.69 -9.47
CA PRO A 88 -6.22 11.65 -8.39
C PRO A 88 -7.37 12.64 -8.60
N ALA A 89 -7.96 13.10 -7.50
CA ALA A 89 -8.97 14.14 -7.47
C ALA A 89 -8.31 15.51 -7.21
N PRO A 90 -8.98 16.61 -7.60
CA PRO A 90 -8.53 17.95 -7.24
C PRO A 90 -8.43 18.12 -5.72
N GLY A 91 -7.30 18.65 -5.26
CA GLY A 91 -6.96 18.77 -3.85
C GLY A 91 -6.01 17.68 -3.34
N ASP A 92 -5.93 16.53 -3.99
CA ASP A 92 -5.02 15.47 -3.62
C ASP A 92 -3.56 15.90 -3.74
N VAL A 93 -2.74 15.43 -2.81
CA VAL A 93 -1.28 15.55 -2.89
C VAL A 93 -0.73 14.26 -3.47
N ILE A 94 -0.04 14.36 -4.58
CA ILE A 94 0.50 13.20 -5.30
C ILE A 94 2.01 13.32 -5.45
N ILE A 95 2.66 12.17 -5.56
CA ILE A 95 4.04 12.07 -6.01
C ILE A 95 4.00 11.62 -7.47
N LEU A 96 4.73 12.32 -8.29
CA LEU A 96 4.88 11.99 -9.71
C LEU A 96 6.35 12.02 -10.09
N HIS A 97 6.69 11.15 -11.01
CA HIS A 97 8.03 11.08 -11.56
C HIS A 97 8.17 12.14 -12.68
N SER A 98 9.11 13.07 -12.51
CA SER A 98 9.37 14.10 -13.49
C SER A 98 10.17 13.54 -14.68
N PRO A 99 9.64 13.60 -15.89
CA PRO A 99 10.38 13.12 -17.07
C PRO A 99 11.56 14.04 -17.46
N ALA A 100 11.60 15.27 -16.92
CA ALA A 100 12.64 16.23 -17.22
C ALA A 100 13.93 15.95 -16.43
N ASP A 101 13.79 15.68 -15.15
CA ASP A 101 14.91 15.59 -14.21
C ASP A 101 15.11 14.15 -13.69
N ASN A 102 14.19 13.25 -14.01
CA ASN A 102 14.14 11.87 -13.52
C ASN A 102 14.07 11.79 -11.98
N GLU A 103 13.44 12.80 -11.36
CA GLU A 103 13.26 12.92 -9.92
C GLU A 103 11.79 12.79 -9.54
N ASP A 104 11.54 12.34 -8.31
CA ASP A 104 10.20 12.28 -7.76
C ASP A 104 9.83 13.65 -7.17
N ILE A 105 8.75 14.22 -7.66
CA ILE A 105 8.25 15.51 -7.24
C ILE A 105 6.90 15.39 -6.57
N VAL A 106 6.68 16.16 -5.51
CA VAL A 106 5.41 16.22 -4.77
C VAL A 106 4.66 17.45 -5.22
N LYS A 107 3.41 17.28 -5.66
CA LYS A 107 2.55 18.36 -6.12
C LYS A 107 1.11 18.15 -5.68
N ARG A 108 0.34 19.25 -5.61
CA ARG A 108 -1.09 19.20 -5.38
C ARG A 108 -1.83 19.25 -6.70
N VAL A 109 -2.81 18.38 -6.88
CA VAL A 109 -3.69 18.37 -8.04
C VAL A 109 -4.64 19.56 -7.94
N ILE A 110 -4.63 20.44 -8.92
CA ILE A 110 -5.51 21.61 -9.01
C ILE A 110 -6.68 21.37 -9.94
N GLY A 111 -6.57 20.45 -10.86
CA GLY A 111 -7.63 20.06 -11.79
C GLY A 111 -7.31 18.74 -12.48
N VAL A 112 -8.32 18.15 -13.09
CA VAL A 112 -8.25 16.89 -13.84
C VAL A 112 -8.71 17.11 -15.27
N GLY A 113 -8.56 16.09 -16.11
CA GLY A 113 -9.00 16.18 -17.51
C GLY A 113 -10.46 16.59 -17.65
N GLY A 114 -10.71 17.67 -18.41
CA GLY A 114 -12.02 18.27 -18.60
C GLY A 114 -12.31 19.50 -17.73
N ASP A 115 -11.48 19.78 -16.74
CA ASP A 115 -11.61 20.99 -15.93
C ASP A 115 -11.09 22.24 -16.68
N GLU A 116 -11.79 23.35 -16.51
CA GLU A 116 -11.34 24.67 -16.93
C GLU A 116 -10.66 25.37 -15.75
N ILE A 117 -9.37 25.69 -15.88
CA ILE A 117 -8.57 26.33 -14.84
C ILE A 117 -8.28 27.77 -15.25
N LEU A 118 -8.72 28.70 -14.42
CA LEU A 118 -8.44 30.13 -14.58
C LEU A 118 -7.58 30.62 -13.42
N ILE A 119 -6.45 31.22 -13.74
CA ILE A 119 -5.57 31.85 -12.77
C ILE A 119 -5.65 33.37 -12.97
N ARG A 120 -6.17 34.08 -11.96
CA ARG A 120 -6.29 35.52 -11.97
C ARG A 120 -5.96 36.08 -10.58
N ASP A 121 -5.14 37.12 -10.56
CA ASP A 121 -4.76 37.84 -9.33
C ASP A 121 -4.25 36.91 -8.20
N GLY A 122 -3.48 35.88 -8.56
CA GLY A 122 -2.95 34.90 -7.62
C GLY A 122 -3.98 33.89 -7.07
N LYS A 123 -5.21 33.92 -7.58
CA LYS A 123 -6.28 32.96 -7.23
C LYS A 123 -6.49 31.97 -8.37
N ILE A 124 -6.77 30.75 -7.97
CA ILE A 124 -7.09 29.65 -8.90
C ILE A 124 -8.61 29.42 -8.80
N SER A 125 -9.28 29.54 -9.94
CA SER A 125 -10.68 29.14 -10.08
C SER A 125 -10.76 27.90 -10.96
N ARG A 126 -11.58 26.94 -10.57
CA ARG A 126 -11.85 25.73 -11.34
C ARG A 126 -13.33 25.70 -11.71
N ASN A 127 -13.66 25.55 -13.00
CA ASN A 127 -15.03 25.49 -13.52
C ASN A 127 -15.89 26.67 -13.04
N ALA A 128 -15.30 27.89 -13.05
CA ALA A 128 -15.93 29.15 -12.56
C ALA A 128 -16.20 29.20 -11.04
N GLU A 129 -15.74 28.24 -10.25
CA GLU A 129 -15.74 28.28 -8.79
C GLU A 129 -14.38 28.75 -8.25
N VAL A 130 -14.40 29.62 -7.22
CA VAL A 130 -13.17 30.21 -6.62
C VAL A 130 -12.79 29.47 -5.35
#